data_72420ea4ba0058ab8afc2fc6c527dfc7
#
_entry.id   72420ea4ba0058ab8afc2fc6c527dfc7
#
_cell.length_a   1.000
_cell.length_b   1.000
_cell.length_c   1.000
_cell.angle_alpha   90.00
_cell.angle_beta   90.00
_cell.angle_gamma   90.00
#
_symmetry.space_group_name_H-M   'P 1'
#
loop_
_entity.id
_entity.type
_entity.pdbx_description
1 polymer ?
#
loop_
_entity_poly.entity_id
_entity_poly.type
_entity_poly.pdbx_seq_one_letter_code
_entity_poly.pdbx_strand_id
1 'polypeptide(L)'
;MHAVHVHARKLPAATSGTDPAPSRDGERTVVPTTLHASTNAQILVGDARNVLATLPDQSADCIVTSPPYWAKRDYGMPGQYGHEHTPDGYIDTLRAVFGEARRVLADRGTCWLNLGDSYSAGSATPSGLHAYVGPNLVGRRAPGMAAKNLLGLPWRVALALQQDGWILRNAIVWHKPNAMPESVRDRLNCRHELIFLLVKQPAYWFDLDPIRIPHATCLLYTSDAA
;
A
#
# COMPACT_ATOMS: atom_id res chain seq x y z
N MET A 1 9.87 9.58 -1.90
CA MET A 1 8.55 10.03 -2.39
C MET A 1 7.65 8.82 -2.51
N HIS A 2 6.59 8.77 -1.75
CA HIS A 2 5.65 7.65 -1.77
C HIS A 2 4.39 8.14 -2.49
N ALA A 3 4.08 7.55 -3.64
CA ALA A 3 2.92 7.95 -4.40
C ALA A 3 1.68 7.24 -3.85
N VAL A 4 0.79 8.00 -3.25
CA VAL A 4 -0.61 7.60 -3.08
C VAL A 4 -1.38 8.31 -4.18
N HIS A 5 -1.92 7.55 -5.13
CA HIS A 5 -2.79 8.08 -6.16
C HIS A 5 -4.20 8.16 -5.61
N VAL A 6 -4.72 9.37 -5.49
CA VAL A 6 -6.09 9.62 -5.05
C VAL A 6 -6.87 10.20 -6.22
N HIS A 7 -7.92 9.52 -6.63
CA HIS A 7 -8.86 10.04 -7.61
C HIS A 7 -10.01 10.72 -6.86
N ALA A 8 -10.07 12.06 -6.93
CA ALA A 8 -11.03 12.87 -6.18
C ALA A 8 -11.99 13.60 -7.11
N ARG A 9 -13.25 13.72 -6.72
CA ARG A 9 -14.34 14.34 -7.50
C ARG A 9 -14.21 15.85 -7.74
N LYS A 10 -13.48 16.58 -7.04
CA LYS A 10 -13.13 18.01 -7.16
C LYS A 10 -12.40 18.42 -5.90
N LEU A 11 -11.11 18.60 -5.99
CA LEU A 11 -10.40 19.24 -4.87
C LEU A 11 -10.82 20.73 -4.82
N PRO A 12 -11.04 21.29 -3.62
CA PRO A 12 -11.25 22.72 -3.49
C PRO A 12 -10.06 23.47 -4.09
N ALA A 13 -10.32 24.58 -4.78
CA ALA A 13 -9.27 25.46 -5.30
C ALA A 13 -8.31 25.82 -4.15
N ALA A 14 -7.00 25.72 -4.41
CA ALA A 14 -5.99 26.14 -3.45
C ALA A 14 -6.26 27.61 -3.07
N THR A 15 -6.72 27.83 -1.85
CA THR A 15 -6.79 29.18 -1.30
C THR A 15 -5.36 29.62 -1.03
N SER A 16 -4.93 30.67 -1.70
CA SER A 16 -3.75 31.45 -1.32
C SER A 16 -4.01 32.06 0.05
N GLY A 17 -3.74 31.30 1.10
CA GLY A 17 -4.02 31.66 2.48
C GLY A 17 -2.77 32.17 3.16
N THR A 18 -2.90 33.35 3.73
CA THR A 18 -2.07 33.98 4.75
C THR A 18 -1.57 32.98 5.79
N ASP A 19 -0.30 33.10 6.17
CA ASP A 19 0.37 32.32 7.21
C ASP A 19 -0.47 32.17 8.48
N PRO A 20 -0.71 30.95 8.96
CA PRO A 20 -1.32 30.76 10.27
C PRO A 20 -0.32 31.11 11.36
N ALA A 21 -0.80 31.80 12.39
CA ALA A 21 -0.05 32.13 13.58
C ALA A 21 0.52 30.85 14.26
N PRO A 22 1.72 30.93 14.89
CA PRO A 22 2.37 29.75 15.48
C PRO A 22 1.55 29.19 16.66
N SER A 23 1.16 27.92 16.55
CA SER A 23 0.59 27.17 17.67
C SER A 23 1.66 26.83 18.70
N ARG A 24 1.28 26.83 19.98
CA ARG A 24 2.17 26.76 21.17
C ARG A 24 2.75 25.35 21.45
N ASP A 25 2.42 24.34 20.69
CA ASP A 25 2.96 22.98 20.85
C ASP A 25 3.79 22.64 19.64
N GLY A 26 5.08 22.34 19.89
CA GLY A 26 6.15 22.23 18.90
C GLY A 26 6.03 21.13 17.83
N GLU A 27 4.83 20.78 17.43
CA GLU A 27 4.54 19.92 16.29
C GLU A 27 4.52 20.77 15.01
N ARG A 28 5.59 20.70 14.24
CA ARG A 28 5.66 21.34 12.92
C ARG A 28 4.59 20.72 12.04
N THR A 29 3.50 21.43 11.85
CA THR A 29 2.51 21.10 10.81
C THR A 29 3.21 21.21 9.46
N VAL A 30 3.63 20.09 8.90
CA VAL A 30 4.25 20.06 7.57
C VAL A 30 3.13 20.28 6.57
N VAL A 31 3.01 21.51 6.07
CA VAL A 31 2.09 21.82 4.97
C VAL A 31 2.60 21.11 3.71
N PRO A 32 1.81 20.25 3.05
CA PRO A 32 2.24 19.57 1.84
C PRO A 32 2.53 20.59 0.75
N THR A 33 3.64 20.41 0.05
CA THR A 33 4.00 21.27 -1.08
C THR A 33 3.21 20.81 -2.31
N THR A 34 2.42 21.70 -2.90
CA THR A 34 1.80 21.45 -4.21
C THR A 34 2.87 21.61 -5.28
N LEU A 35 3.26 20.49 -5.92
CA LEU A 35 4.26 20.49 -6.99
C LEU A 35 3.63 20.82 -8.35
N HIS A 36 2.37 20.42 -8.56
CA HIS A 36 1.63 20.67 -9.78
C HIS A 36 0.14 20.72 -9.48
N ALA A 37 -0.55 21.65 -10.07
CA ALA A 37 -2.01 21.72 -10.05
C ALA A 37 -2.52 22.10 -11.44
N SER A 38 -3.44 21.30 -11.96
CA SER A 38 -4.22 21.59 -13.16
C SER A 38 -5.70 21.41 -12.88
N THR A 39 -6.55 21.65 -13.85
CA THR A 39 -7.99 21.41 -13.71
C THR A 39 -8.34 19.95 -13.39
N ASN A 40 -7.47 19.00 -13.76
CA ASN A 40 -7.74 17.56 -13.68
C ASN A 40 -6.75 16.78 -12.83
N ALA A 41 -5.64 17.38 -12.37
CA ALA A 41 -4.64 16.68 -11.59
C ALA A 41 -3.93 17.62 -10.61
N GLN A 42 -3.65 17.10 -9.42
CA GLN A 42 -2.84 17.77 -8.41
C GLN A 42 -1.78 16.79 -7.87
N ILE A 43 -0.54 17.24 -7.76
CA ILE A 43 0.55 16.49 -7.15
C ILE A 43 0.92 17.17 -5.83
N LEU A 44 0.68 16.47 -4.74
CA LEU A 44 1.05 16.87 -3.38
C LEU A 44 2.29 16.08 -2.95
N VAL A 45 3.30 16.78 -2.47
CA VAL A 45 4.57 16.18 -2.03
C VAL A 45 4.66 16.30 -0.51
N GLY A 46 4.94 15.17 0.14
CA GLY A 46 5.09 15.10 1.58
C GLY A 46 5.04 13.67 2.09
N ASP A 47 5.03 13.50 3.40
CA ASP A 47 4.68 12.25 4.04
C ASP A 47 3.21 11.92 3.76
N ALA A 48 2.92 10.67 3.37
CA ALA A 48 1.59 10.29 2.90
C ALA A 48 0.50 10.49 3.98
N ARG A 49 0.80 10.16 5.25
CA ARG A 49 -0.15 10.35 6.36
C ARG A 49 -0.45 11.83 6.56
N ASN A 50 0.60 12.66 6.59
CA ASN A 50 0.46 14.10 6.79
C ASN A 50 -0.28 14.76 5.62
N VAL A 51 0.01 14.35 4.39
CA VAL A 51 -0.70 14.84 3.20
C VAL A 51 -2.17 14.45 3.23
N LEU A 52 -2.49 13.18 3.53
CA LEU A 52 -3.87 12.72 3.65
C LEU A 52 -4.62 13.48 4.74
N ALA A 53 -3.99 13.80 5.87
CA ALA A 53 -4.60 14.57 6.96
C ALA A 53 -5.06 15.97 6.54
N THR A 54 -4.49 16.55 5.46
CA THR A 54 -4.91 17.85 4.93
C THR A 54 -6.09 17.76 3.96
N LEU A 55 -6.44 16.56 3.48
CA LEU A 55 -7.56 16.38 2.56
C LEU A 55 -8.88 16.31 3.31
N PRO A 56 -9.98 16.82 2.72
CA PRO A 56 -11.30 16.71 3.33
C PRO A 56 -11.76 15.26 3.48
N ASP A 57 -12.63 15.03 4.46
CA ASP A 57 -13.32 13.76 4.62
C ASP A 57 -14.09 13.40 3.35
N GLN A 58 -14.11 12.12 2.99
CA GLN A 58 -14.90 11.58 1.88
C GLN A 58 -14.64 12.27 0.52
N SER A 59 -13.45 12.86 0.34
CA SER A 59 -13.09 13.59 -0.88
C SER A 59 -12.53 12.70 -2.01
N ALA A 60 -12.22 11.44 -1.73
CA ALA A 60 -11.67 10.50 -2.70
C ALA A 60 -12.68 9.38 -3.03
N ASP A 61 -12.93 9.12 -4.30
CA ASP A 61 -13.77 8.00 -4.75
C ASP A 61 -12.98 6.69 -4.90
N CYS A 62 -11.69 6.79 -5.19
CA CYS A 62 -10.80 5.64 -5.34
C CYS A 62 -9.39 5.97 -4.85
N ILE A 63 -8.79 5.04 -4.13
CA ILE A 63 -7.39 5.09 -3.71
C ILE A 63 -6.68 3.90 -4.34
N VAL A 64 -5.56 4.15 -5.02
CA VAL A 64 -4.68 3.11 -5.57
C VAL A 64 -3.27 3.38 -5.05
N THR A 65 -2.67 2.41 -4.39
CA THR A 65 -1.35 2.62 -3.78
C THR A 65 -0.53 1.33 -3.67
N SER A 66 0.78 1.52 -3.75
CA SER A 66 1.80 0.51 -3.46
C SER A 66 2.83 1.15 -2.53
N PRO A 67 2.64 1.12 -1.21
CA PRO A 67 3.60 1.69 -0.28
C PRO A 67 4.94 0.95 -0.35
N PRO A 68 6.05 1.55 0.08
CA PRO A 68 7.33 0.85 0.14
C PRO A 68 7.22 -0.43 0.96
N TYR A 69 7.74 -1.52 0.40
CA TYR A 69 7.71 -2.82 1.08
C TYR A 69 8.81 -2.89 2.15
N TRP A 70 8.52 -3.55 3.25
CA TRP A 70 9.44 -3.69 4.36
C TRP A 70 10.78 -4.31 3.94
N ALA A 71 11.88 -3.62 4.26
CA ALA A 71 13.25 -4.03 4.00
C ALA A 71 13.58 -4.36 2.53
N LYS A 72 12.85 -3.79 1.56
CA LYS A 72 13.08 -4.06 0.12
C LYS A 72 13.92 -3.00 -0.57
N ARG A 73 13.68 -1.72 -0.32
CA ARG A 73 14.36 -0.62 -1.01
C ARG A 73 14.64 0.53 -0.07
N ASP A 74 15.82 1.12 -0.23
CA ASP A 74 16.18 2.39 0.35
C ASP A 74 16.07 3.47 -0.74
N TYR A 75 15.17 4.43 -0.51
CA TYR A 75 15.01 5.59 -1.39
C TYR A 75 15.80 6.80 -0.90
N GLY A 76 16.62 6.65 0.15
CA GLY A 76 17.48 7.69 0.71
C GLY A 76 16.72 8.80 1.44
N MET A 77 15.48 8.57 1.86
CA MET A 77 14.67 9.57 2.53
C MET A 77 14.53 9.26 4.02
N PRO A 78 14.82 10.23 4.91
CA PRO A 78 14.58 10.07 6.35
C PRO A 78 13.10 9.78 6.63
N GLY A 79 12.80 8.84 7.53
CA GLY A 79 11.43 8.47 7.88
C GLY A 79 10.68 7.69 6.80
N GLN A 80 11.39 7.12 5.84
CA GLN A 80 10.83 6.30 4.79
C GLN A 80 10.09 5.08 5.38
N TYR A 81 8.89 4.80 4.90
CA TYR A 81 8.17 3.56 5.20
C TYR A 81 8.92 2.35 4.63
N GLY A 82 8.83 1.22 5.31
CA GLY A 82 9.59 0.02 4.99
C GLY A 82 10.96 -0.05 5.67
N HIS A 83 11.35 0.97 6.45
CA HIS A 83 12.58 1.01 7.23
C HIS A 83 12.36 0.71 8.73
N GLU A 84 11.16 0.42 9.16
CA GLU A 84 10.83 0.08 10.54
C GLU A 84 11.67 -1.10 11.03
N HIS A 85 12.03 -1.09 12.31
CA HIS A 85 12.91 -2.12 12.88
C HIS A 85 12.30 -3.51 12.86
N THR A 86 10.97 -3.60 12.91
CA THR A 86 10.23 -4.85 12.96
C THR A 86 9.12 -4.90 11.92
N PRO A 87 8.71 -6.11 11.48
CA PRO A 87 7.53 -6.28 10.65
C PRO A 87 6.25 -5.71 11.27
N ASP A 88 6.11 -5.83 12.61
CA ASP A 88 4.95 -5.29 13.34
C ASP A 88 4.94 -3.77 13.31
N GLY A 89 6.08 -3.12 13.52
CA GLY A 89 6.22 -1.66 13.39
C GLY A 89 5.83 -1.17 12.00
N TYR A 90 6.20 -1.92 10.95
CA TYR A 90 5.77 -1.61 9.59
C TYR A 90 4.25 -1.71 9.42
N ILE A 91 3.63 -2.74 9.98
CA ILE A 91 2.18 -2.90 9.96
C ILE A 91 1.50 -1.74 10.67
N ASP A 92 1.99 -1.33 11.83
CA ASP A 92 1.44 -0.21 12.60
C ASP A 92 1.58 1.12 11.86
N THR A 93 2.72 1.34 11.19
CA THR A 93 2.91 2.51 10.32
C THR A 93 1.88 2.54 9.20
N LEU A 94 1.64 1.43 8.52
CA LEU A 94 0.63 1.36 7.46
C LEU A 94 -0.79 1.53 8.00
N ARG A 95 -1.12 0.94 9.16
CA ARG A 95 -2.42 1.16 9.83
C ARG A 95 -2.70 2.64 10.06
N ALA A 96 -1.69 3.40 10.52
CA ALA A 96 -1.83 4.84 10.73
C ALA A 96 -2.10 5.60 9.41
N VAL A 97 -1.40 5.26 8.32
CA VAL A 97 -1.65 5.84 6.98
C VAL A 97 -3.03 5.47 6.47
N PHE A 98 -3.43 4.20 6.59
CA PHE A 98 -4.72 3.72 6.11
C PHE A 98 -5.90 4.16 6.98
N GLY A 99 -5.67 4.59 8.22
CA GLY A 99 -6.65 5.31 9.03
C GLY A 99 -7.05 6.63 8.36
N GLU A 100 -6.07 7.45 7.95
CA GLU A 100 -6.31 8.68 7.20
C GLU A 100 -6.90 8.40 5.80
N ALA A 101 -6.38 7.40 5.10
CA ALA A 101 -6.93 6.99 3.81
C ALA A 101 -8.42 6.62 3.91
N ARG A 102 -8.82 5.93 5.00
CA ARG A 102 -10.21 5.56 5.25
C ARG A 102 -11.10 6.79 5.51
N ARG A 103 -10.59 7.80 6.22
CA ARG A 103 -11.30 9.06 6.45
C ARG A 103 -11.56 9.81 5.12
N VAL A 104 -10.52 9.91 4.29
CA VAL A 104 -10.56 10.62 3.00
C VAL A 104 -11.39 9.88 1.96
N LEU A 105 -11.45 8.54 2.01
CA LEU A 105 -12.22 7.73 1.07
C LEU A 105 -13.73 7.98 1.27
N ALA A 106 -14.46 8.17 0.17
CA ALA A 106 -15.92 8.25 0.16
C ALA A 106 -16.53 6.93 0.68
N ASP A 107 -17.76 6.98 1.22
CA ASP A 107 -18.40 5.79 1.81
C ASP A 107 -18.57 4.65 0.82
N ARG A 108 -18.85 4.97 -0.45
CA ARG A 108 -18.94 3.99 -1.54
C ARG A 108 -17.67 3.84 -2.36
N GLY A 109 -16.56 4.43 -1.89
CA GLY A 109 -15.27 4.38 -2.56
C GLY A 109 -14.56 3.04 -2.39
N THR A 110 -13.52 2.84 -3.20
CA THR A 110 -12.69 1.63 -3.20
C THR A 110 -11.22 1.98 -2.96
N CYS A 111 -10.52 1.09 -2.24
CA CYS A 111 -9.08 1.21 -2.03
C CYS A 111 -8.39 -0.05 -2.54
N TRP A 112 -7.39 0.14 -3.40
CA TRP A 112 -6.61 -0.91 -4.04
C TRP A 112 -5.18 -0.84 -3.53
N LEU A 113 -4.81 -1.80 -2.68
CA LEU A 113 -3.53 -1.87 -2.00
C LEU A 113 -2.68 -2.99 -2.58
N ASN A 114 -1.59 -2.63 -3.29
CA ASN A 114 -0.61 -3.61 -3.75
C ASN A 114 0.51 -3.77 -2.73
N LEU A 115 0.81 -5.01 -2.37
CA LEU A 115 1.90 -5.37 -1.46
C LEU A 115 2.67 -6.61 -1.94
N GLY A 116 4.00 -6.53 -1.81
CA GLY A 116 4.90 -7.66 -1.97
C GLY A 116 5.40 -8.17 -0.62
N ASP A 117 5.68 -9.47 -0.55
CA ASP A 117 6.17 -10.11 0.66
C ASP A 117 7.71 -10.12 0.73
N SER A 118 8.23 -10.43 1.90
CA SER A 118 9.66 -10.54 2.21
C SER A 118 9.94 -11.78 3.05
N TYR A 119 11.20 -12.17 3.11
CA TYR A 119 11.68 -13.26 3.95
C TYR A 119 12.51 -12.73 5.10
N SER A 120 12.43 -13.38 6.27
CA SER A 120 13.37 -13.18 7.38
C SER A 120 14.76 -13.62 6.93
N ALA A 121 15.71 -12.70 6.93
CA ALA A 121 17.05 -13.01 6.45
C ALA A 121 17.76 -14.05 7.33
N GLY A 122 18.64 -14.82 6.72
CA GLY A 122 19.68 -15.57 7.40
C GLY A 122 20.79 -14.66 7.94
N SER A 123 21.91 -15.21 8.34
CA SER A 123 23.08 -14.40 8.68
C SER A 123 23.46 -13.51 7.49
N ALA A 124 23.82 -12.28 7.78
CA ALA A 124 24.14 -11.25 6.80
C ALA A 124 25.35 -11.69 5.92
N THR A 125 25.06 -12.33 4.81
CA THR A 125 26.04 -12.49 3.74
C THR A 125 25.63 -11.50 2.64
N PRO A 126 26.49 -10.51 2.34
CA PRO A 126 26.21 -9.59 1.26
C PRO A 126 26.28 -10.34 -0.08
N SER A 127 25.15 -10.73 -0.63
CA SER A 127 25.08 -11.09 -2.04
C SER A 127 25.00 -9.79 -2.85
N GLY A 128 25.63 -9.74 -4.03
CA GLY A 128 25.83 -8.56 -4.86
C GLY A 128 24.62 -7.71 -5.26
N LEU A 129 23.53 -7.78 -4.51
CA LEU A 129 22.29 -7.00 -4.66
C LEU A 129 22.33 -5.66 -3.92
N HIS A 130 23.47 -5.31 -3.29
CA HIS A 130 23.63 -4.08 -2.48
C HIS A 130 23.27 -2.79 -3.21
N ALA A 131 23.42 -2.74 -4.51
CA ALA A 131 23.19 -1.53 -5.29
C ALA A 131 21.71 -1.11 -5.37
N TYR A 132 20.78 -2.05 -5.16
CA TYR A 132 19.33 -1.79 -5.29
C TYR A 132 18.57 -1.73 -3.95
N VAL A 133 19.14 -2.29 -2.88
CA VAL A 133 18.42 -2.48 -1.61
C VAL A 133 18.93 -1.53 -0.52
N GLY A 134 20.10 -0.95 -0.70
CA GLY A 134 20.78 -0.16 0.31
C GLY A 134 21.46 -1.00 1.40
N PRO A 135 22.61 -0.56 1.95
CA PRO A 135 23.42 -1.34 2.87
C PRO A 135 22.71 -1.66 4.20
N ASN A 136 21.75 -0.83 4.62
CA ASN A 136 21.06 -0.96 5.90
C ASN A 136 19.84 -1.92 5.87
N LEU A 137 19.42 -2.36 4.68
CA LEU A 137 18.23 -3.19 4.51
C LEU A 137 18.55 -4.64 4.13
N VAL A 138 19.76 -4.88 3.60
CA VAL A 138 20.16 -6.22 3.17
C VAL A 138 20.28 -7.13 4.37
N GLY A 139 19.54 -8.23 4.34
CA GLY A 139 19.63 -9.26 5.35
C GLY A 139 19.01 -8.92 6.70
N ARG A 140 18.00 -8.03 6.73
CA ARG A 140 17.29 -7.74 7.98
C ARG A 140 16.53 -8.98 8.46
N ARG A 141 16.88 -9.46 9.64
CA ARG A 141 16.19 -10.53 10.31
C ARG A 141 14.94 -9.97 11.02
N ALA A 142 13.80 -10.62 10.82
CA ALA A 142 12.61 -10.31 11.60
C ALA A 142 12.78 -10.83 13.03
N PRO A 143 12.66 -9.98 14.07
CA PRO A 143 12.75 -10.42 15.46
C PRO A 143 11.75 -11.54 15.77
N GLY A 144 12.18 -12.55 16.51
CA GLY A 144 11.32 -13.68 16.88
C GLY A 144 11.04 -14.71 15.78
N MET A 145 11.48 -14.46 14.53
CA MET A 145 11.29 -15.40 13.42
C MET A 145 12.59 -16.12 13.03
N ALA A 146 12.46 -17.37 12.66
CA ALA A 146 13.57 -18.13 12.11
C ALA A 146 14.01 -17.53 10.76
N ALA A 147 15.29 -17.71 10.42
CA ALA A 147 15.80 -17.35 9.10
C ALA A 147 15.04 -18.11 8.01
N LYS A 148 14.95 -17.51 6.82
CA LYS A 148 14.25 -18.03 5.63
C LYS A 148 12.72 -18.12 5.76
N ASN A 149 12.15 -17.67 6.87
CA ASN A 149 10.70 -17.67 7.04
C ASN A 149 10.06 -16.59 6.15
N LEU A 150 9.01 -16.94 5.42
CA LEU A 150 8.18 -15.97 4.71
C LEU A 150 7.41 -15.15 5.73
N LEU A 151 7.45 -13.82 5.63
CA LEU A 151 6.91 -12.94 6.66
C LEU A 151 5.37 -12.83 6.59
N GLY A 152 4.77 -13.08 5.45
CA GLY A 152 3.32 -12.97 5.24
C GLY A 152 2.82 -11.53 5.35
N LEU A 153 3.69 -10.54 5.10
CA LEU A 153 3.38 -9.11 5.30
C LEU A 153 2.13 -8.64 4.57
N PRO A 154 1.88 -9.01 3.31
CA PRO A 154 0.67 -8.58 2.63
C PRO A 154 -0.59 -8.99 3.38
N TRP A 155 -0.68 -10.23 3.83
CA TRP A 155 -1.81 -10.74 4.58
C TRP A 155 -1.91 -10.16 5.99
N ARG A 156 -0.78 -10.00 6.67
CA ARG A 156 -0.77 -9.40 8.02
C ARG A 156 -1.27 -7.96 7.99
N VAL A 157 -0.87 -7.16 6.99
CA VAL A 157 -1.39 -5.81 6.78
C VAL A 157 -2.88 -5.85 6.46
N ALA A 158 -3.32 -6.68 5.50
CA ALA A 158 -4.72 -6.76 5.12
C ALA A 158 -5.63 -7.15 6.30
N LEU A 159 -5.22 -8.11 7.12
CA LEU A 159 -5.96 -8.54 8.32
C LEU A 159 -5.94 -7.48 9.41
N ALA A 160 -4.84 -6.75 9.60
CA ALA A 160 -4.78 -5.63 10.53
C ALA A 160 -5.73 -4.49 10.10
N LEU A 161 -5.76 -4.15 8.82
CA LEU A 161 -6.71 -3.17 8.29
C LEU A 161 -8.17 -3.63 8.45
N GLN A 162 -8.43 -4.95 8.30
CA GLN A 162 -9.75 -5.52 8.56
C GLN A 162 -10.17 -5.33 10.03
N GLN A 163 -9.23 -5.52 10.98
CA GLN A 163 -9.47 -5.23 12.40
C GLN A 163 -9.74 -3.75 12.67
N ASP A 164 -9.15 -2.85 11.86
CA ASP A 164 -9.38 -1.40 11.92
C ASP A 164 -10.69 -0.97 11.23
N GLY A 165 -11.53 -1.93 10.82
CA GLY A 165 -12.86 -1.67 10.27
C GLY A 165 -12.93 -1.56 8.74
N TRP A 166 -11.84 -1.86 8.01
CA TRP A 166 -11.93 -2.06 6.58
C TRP A 166 -12.63 -3.38 6.24
N ILE A 167 -13.38 -3.40 5.16
CA ILE A 167 -13.95 -4.63 4.59
C ILE A 167 -13.02 -5.11 3.49
N LEU A 168 -12.38 -6.25 3.69
CA LEU A 168 -11.53 -6.91 2.71
C LEU A 168 -12.42 -7.70 1.73
N ARG A 169 -12.46 -7.26 0.47
CA ARG A 169 -13.32 -7.85 -0.56
C ARG A 169 -12.63 -8.90 -1.42
N ASN A 170 -11.39 -8.63 -1.83
CA ASN A 170 -10.60 -9.53 -2.67
C ASN A 170 -9.12 -9.49 -2.31
N ALA A 171 -8.45 -10.62 -2.54
CA ALA A 171 -7.01 -10.72 -2.68
C ALA A 171 -6.72 -11.19 -4.11
N ILE A 172 -6.21 -10.29 -4.93
CA ILE A 172 -5.96 -10.49 -6.35
C ILE A 172 -4.49 -10.86 -6.52
N VAL A 173 -4.21 -11.91 -7.25
CA VAL A 173 -2.85 -12.31 -7.60
C VAL A 173 -2.39 -11.53 -8.82
N TRP A 174 -1.42 -10.63 -8.63
CA TRP A 174 -0.73 -9.99 -9.74
C TRP A 174 0.45 -10.84 -10.17
N HIS A 175 0.25 -11.68 -11.16
CA HIS A 175 1.30 -12.51 -11.73
C HIS A 175 2.31 -11.69 -12.54
N LYS A 176 3.61 -11.93 -12.31
CA LYS A 176 4.72 -11.29 -13.02
C LYS A 176 5.40 -12.30 -13.95
N PRO A 177 5.06 -12.34 -15.25
CA PRO A 177 5.66 -13.30 -16.19
C PRO A 177 7.17 -13.12 -16.33
N ASN A 178 7.65 -11.87 -16.24
CA ASN A 178 9.06 -11.48 -16.35
C ASN A 178 9.68 -11.09 -15.01
N ALA A 179 9.32 -11.80 -13.91
CA ALA A 179 9.95 -11.56 -12.62
C ALA A 179 11.46 -11.84 -12.70
N MET A 180 12.26 -10.99 -12.02
CA MET A 180 13.70 -11.21 -11.91
C MET A 180 13.97 -12.58 -11.29
N PRO A 181 14.92 -13.37 -11.83
CA PRO A 181 15.32 -14.63 -11.22
C PRO A 181 15.86 -14.41 -9.81
N GLU A 182 15.47 -15.26 -8.88
CA GLU A 182 16.02 -15.31 -7.53
C GLU A 182 17.07 -16.41 -7.43
N SER A 183 18.25 -16.10 -6.91
CA SER A 183 19.33 -17.07 -6.68
C SER A 183 19.05 -17.95 -5.47
N VAL A 184 17.89 -18.58 -5.41
CA VAL A 184 17.47 -19.49 -4.32
C VAL A 184 17.40 -20.92 -4.83
N ARG A 185 17.78 -21.90 -3.98
CA ARG A 185 17.82 -23.30 -4.33
C ARG A 185 16.92 -24.20 -3.48
N ASP A 186 16.29 -23.64 -2.47
CA ASP A 186 15.52 -24.35 -1.45
C ASP A 186 14.07 -23.90 -1.34
N ARG A 187 13.59 -23.11 -2.29
CA ARG A 187 12.20 -22.73 -2.48
C ARG A 187 11.92 -22.30 -3.93
N LEU A 188 10.66 -22.19 -4.26
CA LEU A 188 10.24 -21.64 -5.55
C LEU A 188 10.46 -20.12 -5.60
N ASN A 189 10.70 -19.60 -6.81
CA ASN A 189 10.78 -18.17 -7.07
C ASN A 189 9.40 -17.50 -6.86
N CYS A 190 9.37 -16.38 -6.14
CA CYS A 190 8.14 -15.61 -5.95
C CYS A 190 7.88 -14.76 -7.20
N ARG A 191 6.86 -15.11 -7.98
CA ARG A 191 6.51 -14.45 -9.25
C ARG A 191 5.16 -13.74 -9.21
N HIS A 192 4.72 -13.34 -8.04
CA HIS A 192 3.47 -12.59 -7.88
C HIS A 192 3.57 -11.59 -6.72
N GLU A 193 2.67 -10.64 -6.74
CA GLU A 193 2.33 -9.76 -5.62
C GLU A 193 0.81 -9.86 -5.38
N LEU A 194 0.36 -9.30 -4.27
CA LEU A 194 -1.06 -9.28 -3.94
C LEU A 194 -1.62 -7.86 -4.05
N ILE A 195 -2.78 -7.74 -4.67
CA ILE A 195 -3.57 -6.51 -4.64
C ILE A 195 -4.82 -6.78 -3.82
N PHE A 196 -5.00 -6.03 -2.74
CA PHE A 196 -6.19 -6.14 -1.90
C PHE A 196 -7.20 -5.07 -2.30
N LEU A 197 -8.45 -5.50 -2.50
CA LEU A 197 -9.58 -4.60 -2.61
C LEU A 197 -10.20 -4.42 -1.22
N LEU A 198 -10.14 -3.19 -0.74
CA LEU A 198 -10.65 -2.75 0.56
C LEU A 198 -11.75 -1.71 0.34
N VAL A 199 -12.80 -1.77 1.15
CA VAL A 199 -13.91 -0.80 1.11
C VAL A 199 -14.35 -0.46 2.53
N LYS A 200 -15.11 0.65 2.69
CA LYS A 200 -15.63 1.09 3.98
C LYS A 200 -16.94 0.44 4.37
N GLN A 201 -17.76 0.12 3.37
CA GLN A 201 -19.15 -0.35 3.55
C GLN A 201 -19.43 -1.53 2.62
N PRO A 202 -20.41 -2.41 2.96
CA PRO A 202 -20.81 -3.52 2.10
C PRO A 202 -21.33 -3.07 0.73
N ALA A 203 -22.01 -1.91 0.68
CA ALA A 203 -22.49 -1.30 -0.56
C ALA A 203 -21.49 -0.27 -1.07
N TYR A 204 -20.75 -0.60 -2.12
CA TYR A 204 -19.76 0.27 -2.75
C TYR A 204 -19.94 0.29 -4.27
N TRP A 205 -19.27 1.24 -4.94
CA TRP A 205 -19.31 1.31 -6.39
C TRP A 205 -18.34 0.29 -7.00
N PHE A 206 -18.87 -0.55 -7.89
CA PHE A 206 -18.08 -1.51 -8.65
C PHE A 206 -18.80 -1.83 -9.97
N ASP A 207 -18.19 -1.51 -11.10
CA ASP A 207 -18.68 -1.85 -12.42
C ASP A 207 -17.96 -3.09 -12.94
N LEU A 208 -18.66 -4.22 -12.94
CA LEU A 208 -18.10 -5.51 -13.34
C LEU A 208 -18.17 -5.73 -14.85
N ASP A 209 -19.16 -5.16 -15.53
CA ASP A 209 -19.46 -5.50 -16.93
C ASP A 209 -18.29 -5.19 -17.88
N PRO A 210 -17.57 -4.06 -17.76
CA PRO A 210 -16.44 -3.75 -18.64
C PRO A 210 -15.24 -4.71 -18.53
N ILE A 211 -15.15 -5.45 -17.42
CA ILE A 211 -14.02 -6.37 -17.16
C ILE A 211 -14.38 -7.85 -17.31
N ARG A 212 -15.65 -8.15 -17.67
CA ARG A 212 -16.06 -9.53 -17.97
C ARG A 212 -15.39 -10.03 -19.23
N ILE A 213 -14.90 -11.26 -19.17
CA ILE A 213 -14.42 -12.00 -20.34
C ILE A 213 -15.43 -13.10 -20.67
N PRO A 214 -15.67 -13.39 -21.98
CA PRO A 214 -16.50 -14.51 -22.38
C PRO A 214 -15.99 -15.82 -21.79
N HIS A 215 -16.90 -16.69 -21.34
CA HIS A 215 -16.52 -18.03 -20.93
C HIS A 215 -15.98 -18.81 -22.13
N ALA A 216 -14.76 -19.35 -22.02
CA ALA A 216 -14.19 -20.22 -23.04
C ALA A 216 -14.91 -21.58 -23.13
N THR A 217 -15.44 -22.06 -22.00
CA THR A 217 -16.25 -23.29 -21.91
C THR A 217 -17.18 -23.18 -20.72
N CYS A 218 -18.47 -23.24 -20.93
CA CYS A 218 -19.45 -23.38 -19.87
C CYS A 218 -19.58 -24.89 -19.55
N LEU A 219 -18.81 -25.41 -18.63
CA LEU A 219 -19.16 -26.66 -17.96
C LEU A 219 -20.25 -26.31 -16.96
N LEU A 220 -21.49 -26.27 -17.42
CA LEU A 220 -22.63 -26.41 -16.53
C LEU A 220 -22.50 -27.78 -15.85
N TYR A 221 -22.10 -27.78 -14.61
CA TYR A 221 -22.41 -28.89 -13.73
C TYR A 221 -23.92 -28.89 -13.56
N THR A 222 -24.61 -29.58 -14.48
CA THR A 222 -25.92 -30.14 -14.18
C THR A 222 -25.63 -31.24 -13.18
N SER A 223 -25.87 -30.99 -11.91
CA SER A 223 -26.04 -32.09 -10.96
C SER A 223 -27.32 -32.79 -11.36
N ASP A 224 -27.22 -33.79 -12.21
CA ASP A 224 -28.22 -34.85 -12.30
C ASP A 224 -28.11 -35.65 -11.01
N ALA A 225 -28.67 -35.09 -9.93
CA ALA A 225 -29.08 -35.87 -8.77
C ALA A 225 -30.48 -36.36 -9.04
N ALA A 226 -30.57 -37.55 -9.62
CA ALA A 226 -31.75 -38.37 -9.55
C ALA A 226 -31.91 -38.99 -8.16
#